data_5b49cc91bdaabc0b2101cff49a9fcc34
#
_entry.id   5b49cc91bdaabc0b2101cff49a9fcc34
#
_cell.length_a   1.000
_cell.length_b   1.000
_cell.length_c   1.000
_cell.angle_alpha   90.00
_cell.angle_beta   90.00
_cell.angle_gamma   90.00
#
_symmetry.space_group_name_H-M   'P 1'
#
loop_
_entity.id
_entity.type
_entity.pdbx_description
1 polymer ?
#
loop_
_entity_poly.entity_id
_entity_poly.type
_entity_poly.pdbx_seq_one_letter_code
_entity_poly.pdbx_strand_id
1 'polypeptide(L)'
;MGKQERGNIMSKRNGFTLIELLVVIAIIAVLMAILMPALSRVREQGKRIVCEHNLKSLTLAWVMYADENDDKIVNGAGGFHYTQTGMTENGTSNGIVERAWVGRGWGNNWNNINVTDTGWTEEMKKQGIREGALWPVCSDYDSYKCPTGRQNEFVTYAVVDAMNGLYRDGTTSKSGHHPFAVGKRVGGTMLWVKRRSEISSPAPAKRMVYIDEGAMTPDSFATHYLPNNSWWDDPPIRHGDGTTVSWADGHAGHLKWRAAETIEIGKRNQDYYGTNKGVSTQEGIAELKQFQKYVWGKNG
;
A
#
# COMPACT_ATOMS: atom_id res chain seq x y z
N MET A 1 31.50 -70.30 50.06
CA MET A 1 31.83 -69.09 49.22
C MET A 1 31.17 -69.30 47.83
N GLY A 2 29.97 -68.82 47.68
CA GLY A 2 29.26 -68.92 46.41
C GLY A 2 29.42 -67.65 45.57
N LYS A 3 29.95 -67.80 44.39
CA LYS A 3 30.03 -66.70 43.40
C LYS A 3 28.68 -66.66 42.68
N GLN A 4 27.94 -65.57 42.85
CA GLN A 4 26.78 -65.24 42.06
C GLN A 4 27.20 -64.64 40.76
N GLU A 5 27.03 -65.38 39.63
CA GLU A 5 27.20 -64.81 38.27
C GLU A 5 26.02 -63.92 37.93
N ARG A 6 26.23 -62.62 37.73
CA ARG A 6 25.26 -61.71 37.20
C ARG A 6 25.18 -61.92 35.67
N GLY A 7 24.10 -62.57 35.22
CA GLY A 7 23.80 -62.65 33.80
C GLY A 7 23.54 -61.29 33.23
N ASN A 8 24.38 -60.88 32.29
CA ASN A 8 24.24 -59.62 31.54
C ASN A 8 23.18 -59.82 30.46
N ILE A 9 21.94 -59.37 30.72
CA ILE A 9 20.87 -59.41 29.73
C ILE A 9 21.19 -58.34 28.65
N MET A 10 21.83 -58.76 27.58
CA MET A 10 22.01 -57.91 26.38
C MET A 10 20.63 -57.73 25.74
N SER A 11 20.03 -56.58 25.94
CA SER A 11 18.84 -56.15 25.24
C SER A 11 19.15 -56.13 23.72
N LYS A 12 18.46 -56.97 22.94
CA LYS A 12 18.50 -56.94 21.47
C LYS A 12 17.99 -55.59 20.98
N ARG A 13 18.86 -54.70 20.54
CA ARG A 13 18.47 -53.49 19.82
C ARG A 13 18.03 -53.96 18.42
N ASN A 14 16.73 -53.83 18.13
CA ASN A 14 16.22 -54.02 16.77
C ASN A 14 16.81 -52.94 15.89
N GLY A 15 17.65 -53.31 14.93
CA GLY A 15 18.20 -52.42 13.93
C GLY A 15 17.09 -51.98 12.94
N PHE A 16 17.06 -50.72 12.63
CA PHE A 16 16.13 -50.15 11.63
C PHE A 16 16.55 -50.61 10.21
N THR A 17 15.61 -51.16 9.44
CA THR A 17 15.91 -51.61 8.10
C THR A 17 15.90 -50.44 7.11
N LEU A 18 16.67 -50.56 6.02
CA LEU A 18 16.73 -49.53 4.96
C LEU A 18 15.36 -49.29 4.29
N ILE A 19 14.55 -50.35 4.19
CA ILE A 19 13.20 -50.29 3.62
C ILE A 19 12.26 -49.50 4.55
N GLU A 20 12.30 -49.74 5.88
CA GLU A 20 11.49 -48.97 6.83
C GLU A 20 11.80 -47.49 6.78
N LEU A 21 13.07 -47.09 6.66
CA LEU A 21 13.46 -45.71 6.50
C LEU A 21 12.94 -45.12 5.17
N LEU A 22 13.07 -45.87 4.07
CA LEU A 22 12.66 -45.43 2.74
C LEU A 22 11.15 -45.20 2.66
N VAL A 23 10.34 -46.08 3.27
CA VAL A 23 8.88 -45.93 3.33
C VAL A 23 8.47 -44.69 4.13
N VAL A 24 9.14 -44.41 5.26
CA VAL A 24 8.84 -43.25 6.09
C VAL A 24 9.15 -41.93 5.33
N ILE A 25 10.31 -41.85 4.69
CA ILE A 25 10.64 -40.64 3.91
C ILE A 25 9.71 -40.45 2.69
N ALA A 26 9.26 -41.54 2.07
CA ALA A 26 8.30 -41.49 0.97
C ALA A 26 6.93 -40.93 1.44
N ILE A 27 6.44 -41.40 2.59
CA ILE A 27 5.19 -40.88 3.19
C ILE A 27 5.32 -39.40 3.54
N ILE A 28 6.44 -39.00 4.17
CA ILE A 28 6.69 -37.59 4.53
C ILE A 28 6.74 -36.74 3.26
N ALA A 29 7.41 -37.20 2.20
CA ALA A 29 7.49 -36.46 0.94
C ALA A 29 6.11 -36.24 0.31
N VAL A 30 5.25 -37.25 0.30
CA VAL A 30 3.87 -37.14 -0.20
C VAL A 30 3.04 -36.17 0.64
N LEU A 31 3.13 -36.26 1.97
CA LEU A 31 2.42 -35.33 2.87
C LEU A 31 2.89 -33.88 2.65
N MET A 32 4.21 -33.64 2.55
CA MET A 32 4.75 -32.32 2.28
C MET A 32 4.32 -31.76 0.91
N ALA A 33 4.25 -32.61 -0.13
CA ALA A 33 3.81 -32.16 -1.46
C ALA A 33 2.39 -31.61 -1.48
N ILE A 34 1.50 -32.11 -0.62
CA ILE A 34 0.12 -31.63 -0.47
C ILE A 34 0.06 -30.40 0.45
N LEU A 35 0.86 -30.38 1.52
CA LEU A 35 0.81 -29.32 2.53
C LEU A 35 1.45 -28.00 2.06
N MET A 36 2.54 -28.05 1.27
CA MET A 36 3.26 -26.83 0.85
C MET A 36 2.39 -25.82 0.09
N PRO A 37 1.58 -26.22 -0.93
CA PRO A 37 0.72 -25.27 -1.64
C PRO A 37 -0.37 -24.67 -0.72
N ALA A 38 -0.91 -25.44 0.22
CA ALA A 38 -1.90 -24.97 1.19
C ALA A 38 -1.28 -23.93 2.13
N LEU A 39 -0.10 -24.23 2.69
CA LEU A 39 0.61 -23.33 3.60
C LEU A 39 1.01 -22.02 2.93
N SER A 40 1.42 -22.06 1.66
CA SER A 40 1.73 -20.84 0.88
C SER A 40 0.51 -19.92 0.76
N ARG A 41 -0.66 -20.47 0.46
CA ARG A 41 -1.92 -19.70 0.39
C ARG A 41 -2.31 -19.09 1.75
N VAL A 42 -2.17 -19.85 2.82
CA VAL A 42 -2.49 -19.37 4.19
C VAL A 42 -1.54 -18.23 4.59
N ARG A 43 -0.24 -18.35 4.28
CA ARG A 43 0.74 -17.28 4.54
C ARG A 43 0.40 -16.00 3.77
N GLU A 44 0.00 -16.12 2.51
CA GLU A 44 -0.39 -14.96 1.70
C GLU A 44 -1.66 -14.29 2.23
N GLN A 45 -2.66 -15.08 2.64
CA GLN A 45 -3.85 -14.54 3.32
C GLN A 45 -3.49 -13.82 4.63
N GLY A 46 -2.58 -14.38 5.43
CA GLY A 46 -2.09 -13.75 6.65
C GLY A 46 -1.44 -12.39 6.37
N LYS A 47 -0.56 -12.31 5.38
CA LYS A 47 0.07 -11.05 4.96
C LYS A 47 -0.97 -10.00 4.49
N ARG A 48 -1.98 -10.44 3.74
CA ARG A 48 -3.08 -9.57 3.31
C ARG A 48 -3.85 -8.99 4.49
N ILE A 49 -4.19 -9.80 5.48
CA ILE A 49 -4.88 -9.33 6.70
C ILE A 49 -4.04 -8.29 7.45
N VAL A 50 -2.73 -8.50 7.55
CA VAL A 50 -1.82 -7.50 8.16
C VAL A 50 -1.83 -6.22 7.35
N CYS A 51 -1.77 -6.30 6.02
CA CYS A 51 -1.85 -5.13 5.14
C CYS A 51 -3.17 -4.36 5.32
N GLU A 52 -4.31 -5.06 5.37
CA GLU A 52 -5.63 -4.47 5.64
C GLU A 52 -5.66 -3.78 7.03
N HIS A 53 -5.06 -4.41 8.05
CA HIS A 53 -4.94 -3.82 9.38
C HIS A 53 -4.11 -2.54 9.38
N ASN A 54 -2.96 -2.54 8.70
CA ASN A 54 -2.09 -1.37 8.59
C ASN A 54 -2.82 -0.20 7.91
N LEU A 55 -3.49 -0.45 6.78
CA LEU A 55 -4.28 0.56 6.09
C LEU A 55 -5.44 1.09 6.95
N LYS A 56 -6.09 0.21 7.71
CA LYS A 56 -7.12 0.63 8.68
C LYS A 56 -6.53 1.55 9.74
N SER A 57 -5.37 1.22 10.29
CA SER A 57 -4.69 2.04 11.31
C SER A 57 -4.32 3.42 10.76
N LEU A 58 -3.74 3.48 9.57
CA LEU A 58 -3.42 4.75 8.89
C LEU A 58 -4.67 5.57 8.59
N THR A 59 -5.77 4.92 8.19
CA THR A 59 -7.02 5.64 7.91
C THR A 59 -7.66 6.17 9.18
N LEU A 60 -7.58 5.44 10.28
CA LEU A 60 -8.01 5.95 11.59
C LEU A 60 -7.16 7.14 12.02
N ALA A 61 -5.83 7.09 11.84
CA ALA A 61 -4.95 8.22 12.09
C ALA A 61 -5.31 9.44 11.21
N TRP A 62 -5.66 9.20 9.94
CA TRP A 62 -6.15 10.21 9.00
C TRP A 62 -7.46 10.86 9.49
N VAL A 63 -8.40 10.08 10.03
CA VAL A 63 -9.65 10.58 10.65
C VAL A 63 -9.35 11.41 11.88
N MET A 64 -8.50 10.90 12.79
CA MET A 64 -8.12 11.61 14.02
C MET A 64 -7.40 12.92 13.71
N TYR A 65 -6.52 12.93 12.70
CA TYR A 65 -5.90 14.16 12.24
C TYR A 65 -6.94 15.22 11.83
N ALA A 66 -7.97 14.82 11.09
CA ALA A 66 -9.03 15.76 10.68
C ALA A 66 -9.85 16.27 11.88
N ASP A 67 -10.11 15.43 12.88
CA ASP A 67 -10.80 15.83 14.09
C ASP A 67 -10.02 16.87 14.91
N GLU A 68 -8.67 16.81 14.86
CA GLU A 68 -7.77 17.74 15.56
C GLU A 68 -7.41 19.00 14.73
N ASN A 69 -7.74 19.02 13.42
CA ASN A 69 -7.33 20.08 12.49
C ASN A 69 -8.50 20.76 11.76
N ASP A 70 -9.56 21.14 12.48
CA ASP A 70 -10.73 21.85 11.93
C ASP A 70 -11.36 21.12 10.73
N ASP A 71 -11.51 19.80 10.82
CA ASP A 71 -12.04 18.92 9.77
C ASP A 71 -11.16 18.82 8.52
N LYS A 72 -9.98 19.43 8.51
CA LYS A 72 -9.03 19.37 7.37
C LYS A 72 -8.33 18.02 7.35
N ILE A 73 -8.41 17.32 6.24
CA ILE A 73 -7.65 16.09 6.03
C ILE A 73 -6.17 16.42 5.80
N VAL A 74 -5.30 15.49 6.17
CA VAL A 74 -3.86 15.63 6.00
C VAL A 74 -3.48 15.81 4.53
N ASN A 75 -2.37 16.49 4.27
CA ASN A 75 -1.78 16.56 2.94
C ASN A 75 -1.39 15.15 2.47
N GLY A 76 -2.05 14.68 1.41
CA GLY A 76 -1.89 13.35 0.83
C GLY A 76 -0.66 13.19 -0.07
N ALA A 77 0.03 14.30 -0.41
CA ALA A 77 1.26 14.24 -1.21
C ALA A 77 2.44 13.73 -0.37
N GLY A 78 2.61 12.42 -0.30
CA GLY A 78 3.69 11.79 0.46
C GLY A 78 5.06 12.33 0.05
N GLY A 79 5.87 12.73 1.03
CA GLY A 79 7.19 13.31 0.82
C GLY A 79 7.23 14.81 0.52
N PHE A 80 6.09 15.47 0.30
CA PHE A 80 6.04 16.89 0.00
C PHE A 80 5.22 17.66 1.03
N HIS A 81 5.90 18.45 1.85
CA HIS A 81 5.27 19.43 2.74
C HIS A 81 4.95 20.70 1.97
N TYR A 82 3.77 21.26 2.15
CA TYR A 82 3.42 22.53 1.52
C TYR A 82 3.89 23.72 2.34
N THR A 83 4.44 24.70 1.63
CA THR A 83 4.77 26.03 2.16
C THR A 83 3.81 27.08 1.59
N GLN A 84 3.94 28.34 1.98
CA GLN A 84 3.11 29.41 1.43
C GLN A 84 3.30 29.61 -0.09
N THR A 85 4.49 29.34 -0.59
CA THR A 85 4.86 29.63 -2.00
C THR A 85 5.09 28.38 -2.85
N GLY A 86 5.09 27.17 -2.26
CA GLY A 86 5.36 25.95 -3.01
C GLY A 86 5.41 24.72 -2.12
N MET A 87 6.35 23.82 -2.41
CA MET A 87 6.54 22.55 -1.72
C MET A 87 8.00 22.40 -1.27
N THR A 88 8.22 21.63 -0.21
CA THR A 88 9.54 21.23 0.28
C THR A 88 9.53 19.77 0.68
N GLU A 89 10.61 19.06 0.45
CA GLU A 89 10.84 17.71 0.95
C GLU A 89 11.43 17.70 2.36
N ASN A 90 11.92 18.86 2.82
CA ASN A 90 12.55 18.98 4.15
C ASN A 90 11.50 19.30 5.22
N GLY A 91 11.21 18.31 6.06
CA GLY A 91 10.24 18.41 7.15
C GLY A 91 10.62 19.37 8.28
N THR A 92 11.87 19.85 8.31
CA THR A 92 12.35 20.84 9.28
C THR A 92 12.39 22.27 8.72
N SER A 93 12.04 22.46 7.44
CA SER A 93 12.04 23.79 6.82
C SER A 93 11.07 24.74 7.51
N ASN A 94 11.51 26.00 7.66
CA ASN A 94 10.64 27.07 8.12
C ASN A 94 9.55 27.37 7.07
N GLY A 95 8.35 27.74 7.55
CA GLY A 95 7.25 28.14 6.67
C GLY A 95 6.42 26.97 6.10
N ILE A 96 6.58 25.75 6.62
CA ILE A 96 5.64 24.68 6.33
C ILE A 96 4.28 25.09 6.90
N VAL A 97 3.27 25.11 6.04
CA VAL A 97 1.88 25.39 6.40
C VAL A 97 1.00 24.15 6.41
N GLU A 98 1.46 23.07 5.73
CA GLU A 98 0.73 21.81 5.66
C GLU A 98 1.73 20.65 5.49
N ARG A 99 1.82 19.82 6.52
CA ARG A 99 2.70 18.66 6.51
C ARG A 99 2.09 17.52 5.70
N ALA A 100 2.92 16.84 4.92
CA ALA A 100 2.55 15.58 4.29
C ALA A 100 2.18 14.52 5.34
N TRP A 101 1.31 13.59 4.98
CA TRP A 101 0.96 12.46 5.83
C TRP A 101 2.19 11.62 6.23
N VAL A 102 3.16 11.53 5.35
CA VAL A 102 4.49 10.95 5.57
C VAL A 102 5.54 11.86 4.90
N GLY A 103 6.66 12.12 5.58
CA GLY A 103 7.76 12.90 5.02
C GLY A 103 8.60 12.09 4.04
N ARG A 104 9.62 12.73 3.45
CA ARG A 104 10.55 12.11 2.50
C ARG A 104 11.55 11.21 3.22
N GLY A 105 11.96 10.12 2.59
CA GLY A 105 13.02 9.27 3.16
C GLY A 105 12.89 7.79 2.87
N TRP A 106 11.89 7.36 2.12
CA TRP A 106 11.74 5.94 1.82
C TRP A 106 12.58 5.43 0.65
N GLY A 107 13.34 6.30 -0.01
CA GLY A 107 14.39 5.90 -0.95
C GLY A 107 14.01 5.90 -2.44
N ASN A 108 12.75 6.04 -2.78
CA ASN A 108 12.35 6.12 -4.18
C ASN A 108 12.48 7.54 -4.73
N ASN A 109 12.76 7.67 -6.00
CA ASN A 109 12.69 8.92 -6.73
C ASN A 109 11.88 8.75 -8.02
N TRP A 110 11.45 9.86 -8.62
CA TRP A 110 10.64 9.88 -9.83
C TRP A 110 11.23 9.11 -11.03
N ASN A 111 12.55 8.99 -11.08
CA ASN A 111 13.26 8.50 -12.26
C ASN A 111 13.70 7.05 -12.11
N ASN A 112 13.72 6.49 -10.88
CA ASN A 112 14.26 5.16 -10.66
C ASN A 112 13.74 4.53 -9.36
N ILE A 113 12.61 3.85 -9.44
CA ILE A 113 12.03 3.09 -8.33
C ILE A 113 12.77 1.78 -8.04
N ASN A 114 13.58 1.28 -8.99
CA ASN A 114 14.42 0.11 -8.77
C ASN A 114 15.68 0.43 -7.95
N VAL A 115 15.96 1.70 -7.68
CA VAL A 115 17.08 2.10 -6.83
C VAL A 115 16.67 1.92 -5.38
N THR A 116 16.85 0.72 -4.90
CA THR A 116 16.77 0.38 -3.47
C THR A 116 17.89 1.03 -2.66
N ASP A 117 18.89 1.58 -3.34
CA ASP A 117 20.01 2.29 -2.74
C ASP A 117 20.14 3.69 -3.32
N THR A 118 19.42 4.62 -2.74
CA THR A 118 19.50 6.06 -3.02
C THR A 118 20.52 6.78 -2.14
N GLY A 119 21.36 6.04 -1.42
CA GLY A 119 22.20 6.57 -0.36
C GLY A 119 21.44 6.91 0.93
N TRP A 120 20.15 6.61 1.00
CA TRP A 120 19.36 6.80 2.20
C TRP A 120 19.57 5.64 3.18
N THR A 121 20.07 5.96 4.35
CA THR A 121 20.19 4.99 5.46
C THR A 121 18.81 4.63 6.01
N GLU A 122 18.72 3.51 6.72
CA GLU A 122 17.50 3.11 7.43
C GLU A 122 17.00 4.22 8.36
N GLU A 123 17.93 4.88 9.08
CA GLU A 123 17.58 5.96 10.00
C GLU A 123 17.01 7.19 9.26
N MET A 124 17.56 7.55 8.11
CA MET A 124 17.00 8.64 7.27
C MET A 124 15.58 8.32 6.79
N LYS A 125 15.32 7.06 6.41
CA LYS A 125 13.98 6.61 6.00
C LYS A 125 12.98 6.67 7.17
N LYS A 126 13.40 6.22 8.34
CA LYS A 126 12.61 6.31 9.58
C LYS A 126 12.38 7.77 9.99
N GLN A 127 13.38 8.63 9.84
CA GLN A 127 13.24 10.06 10.09
C GLN A 127 12.17 10.68 9.17
N GLY A 128 12.16 10.35 7.88
CA GLY A 128 11.12 10.80 6.95
C GLY A 128 9.72 10.42 7.42
N ILE A 129 9.52 9.20 7.91
CA ILE A 129 8.22 8.79 8.47
C ILE A 129 7.87 9.63 9.71
N ARG A 130 8.82 9.83 10.62
CA ARG A 130 8.61 10.65 11.84
C ARG A 130 8.27 12.12 11.53
N GLU A 131 8.73 12.65 10.42
CA GLU A 131 8.41 14.01 9.97
C GLU A 131 7.00 14.15 9.40
N GLY A 132 6.32 13.04 9.12
CA GLY A 132 4.96 13.00 8.63
C GLY A 132 3.93 13.44 9.68
N ALA A 133 2.83 14.05 9.20
CA ALA A 133 1.77 14.56 10.06
C ALA A 133 1.02 13.46 10.82
N LEU A 134 1.05 12.22 10.35
CA LEU A 134 0.35 11.11 11.01
C LEU A 134 1.20 10.37 12.04
N TRP A 135 2.51 10.63 12.11
CA TRP A 135 3.40 9.96 13.06
C TRP A 135 2.97 10.10 14.53
N PRO A 136 2.52 11.27 15.02
CA PRO A 136 2.10 11.40 16.42
C PRO A 136 0.93 10.47 16.80
N VAL A 137 0.11 10.09 15.84
CA VAL A 137 -1.08 9.24 16.04
C VAL A 137 -0.79 7.77 15.70
N CYS A 138 0.07 7.51 14.69
CA CYS A 138 0.44 6.18 14.23
C CYS A 138 1.98 6.05 14.27
N SER A 139 2.54 5.83 15.46
CA SER A 139 3.99 5.81 15.71
C SER A 139 4.63 4.42 15.57
N ASP A 140 4.11 3.61 14.67
CA ASP A 140 4.63 2.29 14.33
C ASP A 140 5.06 2.23 12.86
N TYR A 141 6.35 1.98 12.60
CA TYR A 141 6.92 1.94 11.25
C TYR A 141 6.31 0.82 10.38
N ASP A 142 5.94 -0.31 10.98
CA ASP A 142 5.39 -1.43 10.24
C ASP A 142 3.98 -1.13 9.72
N SER A 143 3.29 -0.16 10.30
CA SER A 143 2.00 0.34 9.82
C SER A 143 2.08 1.12 8.50
N TYR A 144 3.28 1.53 8.05
CA TYR A 144 3.46 2.31 6.82
C TYR A 144 3.81 1.44 5.61
N LYS A 145 4.00 0.15 5.79
CA LYS A 145 4.38 -0.77 4.70
C LYS A 145 3.59 -2.06 4.70
N CYS A 146 3.41 -2.58 3.50
CA CYS A 146 2.86 -3.90 3.27
C CYS A 146 3.88 -4.99 3.67
N PRO A 147 3.44 -6.08 4.32
CA PRO A 147 4.32 -7.22 4.64
C PRO A 147 4.94 -7.91 3.41
N THR A 148 4.41 -7.63 2.21
CA THR A 148 4.97 -8.09 0.94
C THR A 148 5.86 -7.06 0.26
N GLY A 149 6.08 -5.89 0.90
CA GLY A 149 7.03 -4.88 0.45
C GLY A 149 8.44 -5.44 0.31
N ARG A 150 9.24 -4.82 -0.55
CA ARG A 150 10.63 -5.23 -0.76
C ARG A 150 11.45 -4.95 0.50
N GLN A 151 12.54 -5.69 0.64
CA GLN A 151 13.54 -5.38 1.65
C GLN A 151 14.03 -3.94 1.44
N ASN A 152 14.13 -3.17 2.51
CA ASN A 152 14.49 -1.75 2.52
C ASN A 152 13.42 -0.75 2.03
N GLU A 153 12.22 -1.18 1.68
CA GLU A 153 11.05 -0.29 1.56
C GLU A 153 10.47 -0.04 2.95
N PHE A 154 10.18 1.22 3.24
CA PHE A 154 9.62 1.65 4.53
C PHE A 154 8.21 2.22 4.39
N VAL A 155 7.83 2.64 3.19
CA VAL A 155 6.48 3.10 2.85
C VAL A 155 6.08 2.46 1.54
N THR A 156 4.94 1.78 1.52
CA THR A 156 4.37 1.14 0.32
C THR A 156 2.95 1.59 0.04
N TYR A 157 2.36 2.35 0.95
CA TYR A 157 1.02 2.90 0.80
C TYR A 157 1.07 4.31 0.25
N ALA A 158 0.09 4.68 -0.55
CA ALA A 158 -0.11 6.04 -1.03
C ALA A 158 -1.52 6.52 -0.74
N VAL A 159 -1.67 7.82 -0.53
CA VAL A 159 -2.96 8.50 -0.54
C VAL A 159 -3.35 8.75 -1.99
N VAL A 160 -4.63 8.56 -2.35
CA VAL A 160 -5.09 8.84 -3.71
C VAL A 160 -5.21 10.35 -3.95
N ASP A 161 -4.98 10.80 -5.18
CA ASP A 161 -4.96 12.21 -5.59
C ASP A 161 -6.14 13.04 -5.06
N ALA A 162 -7.33 12.46 -5.09
CA ALA A 162 -8.55 13.15 -4.69
C ALA A 162 -8.64 13.50 -3.19
N MET A 163 -7.76 12.93 -2.37
CA MET A 163 -7.71 13.14 -0.92
C MET A 163 -6.57 14.10 -0.53
N ASN A 164 -6.70 15.37 -0.94
CA ASN A 164 -5.70 16.40 -0.70
C ASN A 164 -4.30 16.00 -1.21
N GLY A 165 -4.28 15.31 -2.36
CA GLY A 165 -3.06 14.83 -2.99
C GLY A 165 -2.21 15.92 -3.63
N LEU A 166 -1.35 15.56 -4.59
CA LEU A 166 -0.35 16.46 -5.18
C LEU A 166 -0.95 17.63 -5.96
N TYR A 167 -1.61 18.49 -5.28
CA TYR A 167 -1.98 19.84 -5.75
C TYR A 167 -2.41 20.69 -4.56
N ARG A 168 -2.02 21.94 -4.56
CA ARG A 168 -2.47 22.90 -3.57
C ARG A 168 -3.13 24.11 -4.20
N ASP A 169 -4.34 24.41 -3.76
CA ASP A 169 -5.05 25.62 -4.10
C ASP A 169 -4.34 26.86 -3.51
N GLY A 170 -4.26 27.94 -4.29
CA GLY A 170 -3.66 29.19 -3.87
C GLY A 170 -2.13 29.26 -3.96
N THR A 171 -1.45 28.22 -4.48
CA THR A 171 -0.02 28.32 -4.80
C THR A 171 0.21 28.77 -6.24
N THR A 172 1.31 29.48 -6.49
CA THR A 172 1.72 29.85 -7.84
C THR A 172 2.27 28.67 -8.65
N SER A 173 2.61 27.57 -7.97
CA SER A 173 3.04 26.33 -8.57
C SER A 173 1.82 25.55 -9.06
N LYS A 174 1.68 25.45 -10.37
CA LYS A 174 0.68 24.61 -11.04
C LYS A 174 1.14 23.15 -11.16
N SER A 175 2.11 22.72 -10.36
CA SER A 175 2.55 21.36 -10.33
C SER A 175 1.54 20.51 -9.54
N GLY A 176 0.87 19.63 -10.22
CA GLY A 176 -0.11 18.72 -9.67
C GLY A 176 -0.80 17.96 -10.78
N HIS A 177 -1.26 16.76 -10.50
CA HIS A 177 -1.82 15.87 -11.50
C HIS A 177 -3.16 16.38 -12.05
N HIS A 178 -3.97 17.02 -11.21
CA HIS A 178 -5.34 17.43 -11.57
C HIS A 178 -5.74 18.82 -11.05
N PRO A 179 -5.06 19.91 -11.47
CA PRO A 179 -5.35 21.25 -10.97
C PRO A 179 -6.80 21.70 -11.24
N PHE A 180 -7.44 21.16 -12.27
CA PHE A 180 -8.83 21.45 -12.62
C PHE A 180 -9.87 20.86 -11.64
N ALA A 181 -9.47 19.86 -10.82
CA ALA A 181 -10.37 19.19 -9.88
C ALA A 181 -10.46 19.92 -8.52
N VAL A 182 -9.47 20.78 -8.21
CA VAL A 182 -9.40 21.49 -6.93
C VAL A 182 -10.60 22.43 -6.76
N GLY A 183 -11.30 22.27 -5.65
CA GLY A 183 -12.51 23.03 -5.34
C GLY A 183 -13.70 22.75 -6.26
N LYS A 184 -13.56 21.85 -7.22
CA LYS A 184 -14.63 21.55 -8.17
C LYS A 184 -15.64 20.56 -7.62
N ARG A 185 -16.91 20.98 -7.65
CA ARG A 185 -18.04 20.13 -7.32
C ARG A 185 -18.83 19.77 -8.59
N VAL A 186 -19.09 18.49 -8.80
CA VAL A 186 -19.88 18.00 -9.94
C VAL A 186 -21.10 17.25 -9.42
N GLY A 187 -22.29 17.84 -9.62
CA GLY A 187 -23.50 17.40 -8.92
C GLY A 187 -23.29 17.53 -7.41
N GLY A 188 -23.63 16.58 -6.60
CA GLY A 188 -23.38 16.58 -5.15
C GLY A 188 -21.94 16.24 -4.73
N THR A 189 -21.06 15.85 -5.66
CA THR A 189 -19.72 15.26 -5.38
C THR A 189 -18.63 16.32 -5.41
N MET A 190 -17.88 16.46 -4.32
CA MET A 190 -16.59 17.17 -4.32
C MET A 190 -15.52 16.26 -4.91
N LEU A 191 -14.87 16.69 -5.97
CA LEU A 191 -13.88 15.86 -6.67
C LEU A 191 -12.59 15.75 -5.84
N TRP A 192 -11.96 16.86 -5.56
CA TRP A 192 -10.75 16.93 -4.74
C TRP A 192 -11.11 17.45 -3.35
N VAL A 193 -10.85 16.65 -2.34
CA VAL A 193 -11.33 16.82 -0.96
C VAL A 193 -10.23 17.44 -0.11
N LYS A 194 -10.58 18.46 0.65
CA LYS A 194 -9.70 19.08 1.66
C LYS A 194 -10.24 18.95 3.08
N ARG A 195 -11.54 18.72 3.22
CA ARG A 195 -12.20 18.52 4.50
C ARG A 195 -12.96 17.21 4.48
N ARG A 196 -12.99 16.50 5.60
CA ARG A 196 -13.72 15.24 5.72
C ARG A 196 -15.23 15.42 5.45
N SER A 197 -15.81 16.51 5.91
CA SER A 197 -17.22 16.86 5.67
C SER A 197 -17.60 17.06 4.20
N GLU A 198 -16.63 17.27 3.32
CA GLU A 198 -16.84 17.35 1.87
C GLU A 198 -17.13 15.98 1.24
N ILE A 199 -16.86 14.88 1.96
CA ILE A 199 -17.13 13.51 1.53
C ILE A 199 -18.58 13.16 1.86
N SER A 200 -19.51 13.75 1.16
CA SER A 200 -20.96 13.54 1.37
C SER A 200 -21.61 12.74 0.24
N SER A 201 -21.09 12.85 -0.96
CA SER A 201 -21.59 12.14 -2.15
C SER A 201 -20.42 11.75 -3.06
N PRO A 202 -20.18 10.45 -3.28
CA PRO A 202 -20.81 9.31 -2.59
C PRO A 202 -20.46 9.27 -1.11
N ALA A 203 -21.14 8.40 -0.36
CA ALA A 203 -20.87 8.21 1.07
C ALA A 203 -19.41 7.82 1.33
N PRO A 204 -18.84 8.14 2.52
CA PRO A 204 -17.44 7.85 2.88
C PRO A 204 -16.99 6.41 2.61
N ALA A 205 -17.87 5.42 2.79
CA ALA A 205 -17.62 4.01 2.47
C ALA A 205 -17.38 3.71 0.98
N LYS A 206 -17.50 4.71 0.10
CA LYS A 206 -17.28 4.59 -1.35
C LYS A 206 -16.22 5.58 -1.86
N ARG A 207 -15.50 6.24 -0.97
CA ARG A 207 -14.41 7.16 -1.27
C ARG A 207 -13.10 6.57 -0.73
N MET A 208 -12.21 6.21 -1.64
CA MET A 208 -10.90 5.64 -1.32
C MET A 208 -10.00 6.70 -0.71
N VAL A 209 -9.20 6.31 0.29
CA VAL A 209 -8.20 7.17 0.92
C VAL A 209 -6.80 6.66 0.63
N TYR A 210 -6.53 5.40 0.97
CA TYR A 210 -5.23 4.78 0.77
C TYR A 210 -5.31 3.59 -0.17
N ILE A 211 -4.20 3.34 -0.85
CA ILE A 211 -3.95 2.17 -1.69
C ILE A 211 -2.57 1.59 -1.38
N ASP A 212 -2.44 0.27 -1.37
CA ASP A 212 -1.12 -0.41 -1.38
C ASP A 212 -0.56 -0.35 -2.80
N GLU A 213 0.22 0.69 -3.05
CA GLU A 213 0.84 0.96 -4.34
C GLU A 213 2.04 0.04 -4.59
N GLY A 214 2.69 -0.39 -3.52
CA GLY A 214 3.91 -1.17 -3.59
C GLY A 214 5.16 -0.28 -3.67
N ALA A 215 5.69 -0.07 -4.85
CA ALA A 215 6.82 0.83 -5.05
C ALA A 215 6.35 2.29 -5.09
N MET A 216 6.04 2.85 -3.93
CA MET A 216 5.52 4.22 -3.80
C MET A 216 6.51 5.26 -4.34
N THR A 217 6.01 6.16 -5.17
CA THR A 217 6.71 7.39 -5.57
C THR A 217 6.40 8.55 -4.61
N PRO A 218 7.29 9.58 -4.54
CA PRO A 218 6.94 10.79 -3.78
C PRO A 218 5.77 11.49 -4.46
N ASP A 219 4.64 11.51 -3.85
CA ASP A 219 3.40 12.26 -4.14
C ASP A 219 2.16 11.50 -3.66
N SER A 220 1.10 11.46 -4.47
CA SER A 220 -0.13 10.71 -4.25
C SER A 220 -0.35 9.73 -5.42
N PHE A 221 -1.09 8.65 -5.19
CA PHE A 221 -1.47 7.73 -6.26
C PHE A 221 -2.37 8.44 -7.27
N ALA A 222 -1.86 8.64 -8.47
CA ALA A 222 -2.50 9.44 -9.50
C ALA A 222 -3.49 8.63 -10.33
N THR A 223 -4.67 9.19 -10.53
CA THR A 223 -5.74 8.59 -11.34
C THR A 223 -6.42 9.65 -12.19
N HIS A 224 -6.54 9.44 -13.49
CA HIS A 224 -7.25 10.36 -14.35
C HIS A 224 -8.71 10.56 -13.93
N TYR A 225 -9.16 11.82 -13.89
CA TYR A 225 -10.57 12.15 -13.70
C TYR A 225 -11.33 12.20 -15.03
N LEU A 226 -10.71 12.79 -16.07
CA LEU A 226 -11.34 12.94 -17.38
C LEU A 226 -11.54 11.57 -18.07
N PRO A 227 -12.44 11.46 -19.05
CA PRO A 227 -12.69 10.24 -19.78
C PRO A 227 -11.48 9.85 -20.62
N ASN A 228 -10.49 9.35 -19.94
CA ASN A 228 -9.25 8.81 -20.49
C ASN A 228 -9.22 7.32 -20.17
N ASN A 229 -9.13 6.49 -21.19
CA ASN A 229 -9.00 5.05 -21.04
C ASN A 229 -7.53 4.66 -20.79
N SER A 230 -6.90 5.31 -19.83
CA SER A 230 -5.56 4.97 -19.39
C SER A 230 -5.41 5.09 -17.86
N TRP A 231 -4.58 4.25 -17.31
CA TRP A 231 -4.08 4.41 -15.94
C TRP A 231 -3.04 5.52 -15.94
N TRP A 232 -3.09 6.44 -14.96
CA TRP A 232 -1.97 7.35 -14.70
C TRP A 232 -0.87 6.57 -14.01
N ASP A 233 -1.09 6.17 -12.76
CA ASP A 233 -0.29 5.16 -12.10
C ASP A 233 -0.88 3.80 -12.40
N ASP A 234 -0.04 2.83 -12.69
CA ASP A 234 -0.49 1.50 -13.09
C ASP A 234 -1.16 0.76 -11.91
N PRO A 235 -2.15 -0.09 -12.20
CA PRO A 235 -2.89 -0.80 -11.16
C PRO A 235 -1.95 -1.69 -10.33
N PRO A 236 -1.86 -1.51 -9.00
CA PRO A 236 -0.97 -2.33 -8.19
C PRO A 236 -1.45 -3.78 -8.14
N ILE A 237 -0.49 -4.73 -8.23
CA ILE A 237 -0.75 -6.16 -8.04
C ILE A 237 -0.07 -6.60 -6.74
N ARG A 238 -0.88 -6.69 -5.69
CA ARG A 238 -0.45 -7.07 -4.34
C ARG A 238 -1.41 -8.12 -3.80
N HIS A 239 -0.94 -9.11 -3.05
CA HIS A 239 -1.79 -10.13 -2.43
C HIS A 239 -2.70 -10.87 -3.43
N GLY A 240 -2.12 -11.39 -4.51
CA GLY A 240 -2.82 -12.02 -5.62
C GLY A 240 -3.15 -11.02 -6.73
N ASP A 241 -4.26 -11.23 -7.46
CA ASP A 241 -4.65 -10.36 -8.56
C ASP A 241 -5.47 -9.16 -8.04
N GLY A 242 -4.83 -8.25 -7.30
CA GLY A 242 -5.50 -7.08 -6.72
C GLY A 242 -4.58 -6.27 -5.83
N THR A 243 -5.15 -5.39 -5.04
CA THR A 243 -4.44 -4.58 -4.05
C THR A 243 -5.29 -4.35 -2.80
N THR A 244 -4.69 -3.91 -1.72
CA THR A 244 -5.40 -3.52 -0.50
C THR A 244 -5.65 -2.03 -0.51
N VAL A 245 -6.86 -1.62 -0.13
CA VAL A 245 -7.31 -0.23 -0.11
C VAL A 245 -8.02 0.10 1.18
N SER A 246 -8.13 1.38 1.50
CA SER A 246 -8.99 1.86 2.58
C SER A 246 -9.92 2.97 2.13
N TRP A 247 -10.96 3.20 2.91
CA TRP A 247 -12.07 4.08 2.60
C TRP A 247 -12.24 5.15 3.68
N ALA A 248 -12.86 6.26 3.33
CA ALA A 248 -12.98 7.42 4.21
C ALA A 248 -13.85 7.21 5.47
N ASP A 249 -14.56 6.09 5.58
CA ASP A 249 -15.26 5.67 6.79
C ASP A 249 -14.40 4.83 7.75
N GLY A 250 -13.15 4.55 7.37
CA GLY A 250 -12.19 3.80 8.20
C GLY A 250 -12.08 2.31 7.91
N HIS A 251 -12.94 1.73 7.04
CA HIS A 251 -12.76 0.33 6.69
C HIS A 251 -11.62 0.14 5.66
N ALA A 252 -11.02 -1.03 5.67
CA ALA A 252 -10.04 -1.46 4.68
C ALA A 252 -10.41 -2.84 4.12
N GLY A 253 -9.93 -3.15 2.92
CA GLY A 253 -10.22 -4.42 2.30
C GLY A 253 -9.43 -4.63 1.00
N HIS A 254 -9.50 -5.84 0.48
CA HIS A 254 -8.82 -6.21 -0.75
C HIS A 254 -9.69 -5.89 -1.97
N LEU A 255 -9.17 -5.05 -2.86
CA LEU A 255 -9.75 -4.73 -4.16
C LEU A 255 -9.16 -5.70 -5.20
N LYS A 256 -9.97 -6.64 -5.65
CA LYS A 256 -9.54 -7.63 -6.64
C LYS A 256 -9.77 -7.11 -8.05
N TRP A 257 -8.72 -7.12 -8.88
CA TRP A 257 -8.84 -6.90 -10.32
C TRP A 257 -9.45 -8.12 -11.00
N ARG A 258 -10.33 -7.89 -11.95
CA ARG A 258 -11.06 -8.95 -12.69
C ARG A 258 -10.73 -8.95 -14.17
N ALA A 259 -10.46 -7.77 -14.74
CA ALA A 259 -10.07 -7.64 -16.13
C ALA A 259 -8.65 -8.17 -16.35
N ALA A 260 -8.50 -9.10 -17.27
CA ALA A 260 -7.20 -9.69 -17.59
C ALA A 260 -6.17 -8.63 -18.03
N GLU A 261 -6.62 -7.63 -18.80
CA GLU A 261 -5.79 -6.51 -19.24
C GLU A 261 -5.27 -5.68 -18.06
N THR A 262 -6.12 -5.36 -17.06
CA THR A 262 -5.70 -4.65 -15.85
C THR A 262 -4.64 -5.44 -15.08
N ILE A 263 -4.86 -6.75 -14.92
CA ILE A 263 -3.91 -7.64 -14.23
C ILE A 263 -2.59 -7.71 -15.01
N GLU A 264 -2.64 -7.77 -16.33
CA GLU A 264 -1.46 -7.83 -17.20
C GLU A 264 -0.65 -6.53 -17.11
N ILE A 265 -1.32 -5.36 -17.16
CA ILE A 265 -0.67 -4.06 -16.98
C ILE A 265 0.05 -4.02 -15.63
N GLY A 266 -0.65 -4.35 -14.55
CA GLY A 266 -0.05 -4.32 -13.21
C GLY A 266 1.09 -5.31 -13.01
N LYS A 267 1.00 -6.52 -13.58
CA LYS A 267 2.08 -7.52 -13.51
C LYS A 267 3.33 -7.11 -14.29
N ARG A 268 3.19 -6.43 -15.42
CA ARG A 268 4.34 -5.91 -16.18
C ARG A 268 5.14 -4.87 -15.41
N ASN A 269 4.48 -4.16 -14.52
CA ASN A 269 5.03 -3.00 -13.83
C ASN A 269 5.40 -3.26 -12.36
N GLN A 270 5.32 -4.51 -11.90
CA GLN A 270 5.75 -4.86 -10.53
C GLN A 270 7.21 -4.49 -10.22
N ASP A 271 8.06 -4.49 -11.25
CA ASP A 271 9.48 -4.17 -11.13
C ASP A 271 9.84 -2.79 -11.70
N TYR A 272 8.89 -2.12 -12.30
CA TYR A 272 9.10 -0.82 -12.95
C TYR A 272 7.85 0.04 -12.76
N TYR A 273 8.06 1.29 -12.34
CA TYR A 273 6.97 2.27 -12.27
C TYR A 273 6.48 2.60 -13.68
N GLY A 274 5.26 2.23 -13.98
CA GLY A 274 4.64 2.51 -15.25
C GLY A 274 3.54 3.55 -15.10
N THR A 275 3.44 4.44 -16.08
CA THR A 275 2.41 5.48 -16.13
C THR A 275 1.73 5.52 -17.47
N ASN A 276 0.50 6.06 -17.48
CA ASN A 276 -0.27 6.35 -18.68
C ASN A 276 -0.50 5.14 -19.60
N LYS A 277 -0.68 3.94 -19.03
CA LYS A 277 -1.00 2.75 -19.80
C LYS A 277 -2.44 2.76 -20.27
N GLY A 278 -2.62 2.77 -21.59
CA GLY A 278 -3.92 2.65 -22.23
C GLY A 278 -4.58 1.31 -21.96
N VAL A 279 -5.90 1.34 -21.82
CA VAL A 279 -6.77 0.19 -21.66
C VAL A 279 -7.69 0.11 -22.87
N SER A 280 -7.77 -1.04 -23.50
CA SER A 280 -8.46 -1.26 -24.79
C SER A 280 -9.68 -2.17 -24.68
N THR A 281 -9.68 -3.11 -23.73
CA THR A 281 -10.81 -4.04 -23.56
C THR A 281 -11.98 -3.39 -22.85
N GLN A 282 -13.20 -3.83 -23.15
CA GLN A 282 -14.41 -3.31 -22.49
C GLN A 282 -14.39 -3.57 -20.99
N GLU A 283 -13.96 -4.75 -20.57
CA GLU A 283 -13.82 -5.14 -19.17
C GLU A 283 -12.77 -4.26 -18.45
N GLY A 284 -11.60 -4.04 -19.07
CA GLY A 284 -10.54 -3.20 -18.53
C GLY A 284 -10.98 -1.74 -18.39
N ILE A 285 -11.68 -1.18 -19.39
CA ILE A 285 -12.23 0.17 -19.35
C ILE A 285 -13.29 0.29 -18.24
N ALA A 286 -14.17 -0.70 -18.10
CA ALA A 286 -15.20 -0.70 -17.06
C ALA A 286 -14.56 -0.74 -15.65
N GLU A 287 -13.53 -1.55 -15.47
CA GLU A 287 -12.80 -1.65 -14.20
C GLU A 287 -12.05 -0.36 -13.87
N LEU A 288 -11.33 0.24 -14.84
CA LEU A 288 -10.70 1.55 -14.69
C LEU A 288 -11.72 2.63 -14.29
N LYS A 289 -12.85 2.71 -14.97
CA LYS A 289 -13.91 3.67 -14.63
C LYS A 289 -14.47 3.45 -13.23
N GLN A 290 -14.62 2.20 -12.82
CA GLN A 290 -15.05 1.89 -11.45
C GLN A 290 -13.99 2.34 -10.43
N PHE A 291 -12.72 2.13 -10.71
CA PHE A 291 -11.62 2.61 -9.87
C PHE A 291 -11.58 4.14 -9.80
N GLN A 292 -11.66 4.84 -10.93
CA GLN A 292 -11.77 6.30 -10.98
C GLN A 292 -12.92 6.83 -10.12
N LYS A 293 -14.06 6.12 -10.12
CA LYS A 293 -15.20 6.47 -9.26
C LYS A 293 -14.91 6.30 -7.78
N TYR A 294 -14.13 5.31 -7.38
CA TYR A 294 -13.69 5.16 -5.99
C TYR A 294 -12.77 6.31 -5.56
N VAL A 295 -11.88 6.78 -6.44
CA VAL A 295 -10.96 7.88 -6.17
C VAL A 295 -11.71 9.22 -6.17
N TRP A 296 -12.39 9.58 -7.25
CA TRP A 296 -12.99 10.91 -7.45
C TRP A 296 -14.44 11.04 -6.95
N GLY A 297 -15.06 9.91 -6.60
CA GLY A 297 -16.48 9.86 -6.22
C GLY A 297 -17.44 9.89 -7.42
N LYS A 298 -16.96 10.28 -8.59
CA LYS A 298 -17.72 10.36 -9.83
C LYS A 298 -16.78 10.19 -11.02
N ASN A 299 -17.30 9.64 -12.12
CA ASN A 299 -16.57 9.62 -13.38
C ASN A 299 -16.66 10.98 -14.08
N GLY A 300 -15.60 11.34 -14.80
CA GLY A 300 -15.53 12.51 -15.66
C GLY A 300 -16.33 12.37 -16.96
#